data_b30bbddaf6fd0c120439250eab59a132
#
_entry.id   b30bbddaf6fd0c120439250eab59a132
#
_cell.length_a   1.000
_cell.length_b   1.000
_cell.length_c   1.000
_cell.angle_alpha   90.00
_cell.angle_beta   90.00
_cell.angle_gamma   90.00
#
_symmetry.space_group_name_H-M   'P 1'
#
loop_
_entity.id
_entity.type
_entity.pdbx_description
1 polymer ?
#
loop_
_entity_poly.entity_id
_entity_poly.type
_entity_poly.pdbx_seq_one_letter_code
_entity_poly.pdbx_strand_id
1 'polypeptide(L)'
;PQEMDVHAMLAQLDPHMDWALVEGFKQGDLPKIELWRAPAPGQPVRPLQCLSDPSVLALATDAPQQLPQPLPAQVALLDLNAPEAIVAWMLAQGERLQYVPPKTP
;
A
#
# COMPACT_ATOMS: atom_id res chain seq x y z
N PRO A 1 -23.42 -3.14 3.49
CA PRO A 1 -22.76 -2.28 4.48
C PRO A 1 -21.82 -1.31 3.80
N GLN A 2 -21.83 -0.11 4.27
CA GLN A 2 -20.92 0.90 3.75
C GLN A 2 -19.54 0.73 4.35
N GLU A 3 -18.53 0.93 3.52
CA GLU A 3 -17.17 0.97 3.99
C GLU A 3 -16.97 2.23 4.83
N MET A 4 -16.34 2.09 5.99
CA MET A 4 -16.08 3.23 6.85
C MET A 4 -15.04 4.14 6.20
N ASP A 5 -15.25 5.45 6.31
CA ASP A 5 -14.30 6.45 5.82
C ASP A 5 -12.99 6.33 6.63
N VAL A 6 -11.90 6.03 5.92
CA VAL A 6 -10.60 5.85 6.58
C VAL A 6 -10.13 7.13 7.25
N HIS A 7 -10.43 8.30 6.71
CA HIS A 7 -10.05 9.56 7.33
C HIS A 7 -10.78 9.78 8.64
N ALA A 8 -12.05 9.38 8.72
CA ALA A 8 -12.81 9.46 9.97
C ALA A 8 -12.24 8.53 11.02
N MET A 9 -11.78 7.33 10.62
CA MET A 9 -11.13 6.41 11.54
C MET A 9 -9.81 6.99 12.05
N LEU A 10 -9.00 7.56 11.17
CA LEU A 10 -7.70 8.12 11.57
C LEU A 10 -7.86 9.31 12.51
N ALA A 11 -8.93 10.07 12.36
CA ALA A 11 -9.20 11.21 13.25
C ALA A 11 -9.46 10.79 14.69
N GLN A 12 -9.80 9.53 14.94
CA GLN A 12 -10.06 9.01 16.28
C GLN A 12 -8.81 8.45 16.96
N LEU A 13 -7.69 8.38 16.23
CA LEU A 13 -6.45 7.83 16.77
C LEU A 13 -5.71 8.85 17.62
N ASP A 14 -4.83 8.33 18.49
CA ASP A 14 -3.97 9.16 19.32
C ASP A 14 -3.08 10.03 18.42
N PRO A 15 -3.14 11.38 18.54
CA PRO A 15 -2.33 12.26 17.72
C PRO A 15 -0.83 12.15 17.99
N HIS A 16 -0.42 11.48 19.06
CA HIS A 16 0.99 11.33 19.42
C HIS A 16 1.63 10.09 18.84
N MET A 17 0.88 9.25 18.12
CA MET A 17 1.48 8.07 17.49
C MET A 17 2.29 8.48 16.27
N ASP A 18 3.37 7.74 16.02
CA ASP A 18 4.25 8.01 14.87
C ASP A 18 3.73 7.43 13.58
N TRP A 19 3.08 6.26 13.64
CA TRP A 19 2.62 5.53 12.47
C TRP A 19 1.24 4.95 12.68
N ALA A 20 0.45 4.96 11.62
CA ALA A 20 -0.82 4.25 11.59
C ALA A 20 -0.82 3.38 10.33
N LEU A 21 -1.07 2.07 10.50
CA LEU A 21 -1.17 1.14 9.39
C LEU A 21 -2.63 0.73 9.23
N VAL A 22 -3.12 0.84 8.00
CA VAL A 22 -4.52 0.55 7.69
C VAL A 22 -4.55 -0.59 6.67
N GLU A 23 -5.27 -1.65 7.00
CA GLU A 23 -5.45 -2.80 6.11
C GLU A 23 -6.85 -2.79 5.51
N GLY A 24 -6.97 -3.36 4.32
CA GLY A 24 -8.28 -3.64 3.72
C GLY A 24 -8.95 -2.49 3.01
N PHE A 25 -8.35 -1.31 3.02
CA PHE A 25 -8.91 -0.13 2.33
C PHE A 25 -8.26 0.00 0.96
N LYS A 26 -8.87 -0.64 -0.03
CA LYS A 26 -8.33 -0.64 -1.40
C LYS A 26 -8.57 0.68 -2.12
N GLN A 27 -9.61 1.40 -1.71
CA GLN A 27 -9.95 2.69 -2.30
C GLN A 27 -9.51 3.81 -1.37
N GLY A 28 -9.39 5.01 -1.93
CA GLY A 28 -8.96 6.16 -1.18
C GLY A 28 -7.62 6.67 -1.67
N ASP A 29 -7.19 7.78 -1.08
CA ASP A 29 -6.04 8.54 -1.52
C ASP A 29 -4.81 8.38 -0.63
N LEU A 30 -4.86 7.51 0.37
CA LEU A 30 -3.72 7.28 1.23
C LEU A 30 -2.62 6.54 0.49
N PRO A 31 -1.35 6.83 0.80
CA PRO A 31 -0.24 6.07 0.25
C PRO A 31 -0.38 4.58 0.57
N LYS A 32 -0.13 3.74 -0.41
CA LYS A 32 -0.34 2.30 -0.27
C LYS A 32 0.88 1.51 -0.65
N ILE A 33 1.05 0.37 0.02
CA ILE A 33 1.93 -0.70 -0.42
C ILE A 33 1.02 -1.85 -0.82
N GLU A 34 1.07 -2.22 -2.09
CA GLU A 34 0.30 -3.35 -2.59
C GLU A 34 1.03 -4.65 -2.27
N LEU A 35 0.30 -5.64 -1.74
CA LEU A 35 0.84 -6.97 -1.53
C LEU A 35 0.34 -7.88 -2.64
N TRP A 36 1.26 -8.55 -3.36
CA TRP A 36 0.91 -9.44 -4.44
C TRP A 36 1.60 -10.78 -4.24
N ARG A 37 0.82 -11.86 -4.24
CA ARG A 37 1.35 -13.22 -4.18
C ARG A 37 0.99 -13.94 -5.45
N ALA A 38 1.91 -14.78 -5.93
CA ALA A 38 1.63 -15.65 -7.06
C ALA A 38 0.46 -16.57 -6.71
N PRO A 39 -0.45 -16.80 -7.68
CA PRO A 39 -1.58 -17.70 -7.41
C PRO A 39 -1.13 -19.13 -7.22
N ALA A 40 -1.87 -19.88 -6.41
CA ALA A 40 -1.68 -21.32 -6.31
C ALA A 40 -2.00 -21.97 -7.67
N PRO A 41 -1.46 -23.17 -7.93
CA PRO A 41 -1.78 -23.87 -9.17
C PRO A 41 -3.29 -23.97 -9.38
N GLY A 42 -3.75 -23.60 -10.58
CA GLY A 42 -5.17 -23.64 -10.93
C GLY A 42 -5.98 -22.44 -10.49
N GLN A 43 -5.36 -21.47 -9.79
CA GLN A 43 -6.05 -20.26 -9.38
C GLN A 43 -5.80 -19.12 -10.37
N PRO A 44 -6.77 -18.22 -10.54
CA PRO A 44 -6.56 -17.09 -11.45
C PRO A 44 -5.51 -16.11 -10.93
N VAL A 45 -4.81 -15.46 -11.85
CA VAL A 45 -3.85 -14.43 -11.52
C VAL A 45 -4.58 -13.16 -11.14
N ARG A 46 -4.26 -12.60 -9.96
CA ARG A 46 -4.85 -11.35 -9.50
C ARG A 46 -4.20 -10.18 -10.24
N PRO A 47 -5.00 -9.24 -10.77
CA PRO A 47 -4.43 -8.08 -11.46
C PRO A 47 -3.69 -7.15 -10.51
N LEU A 48 -2.75 -6.38 -11.06
CA LEU A 48 -1.99 -5.40 -10.30
C LEU A 48 -2.81 -4.13 -10.11
N GLN A 49 -3.07 -3.76 -8.85
CA GLN A 49 -3.82 -2.56 -8.53
C GLN A 49 -3.01 -1.29 -8.86
N CYS A 50 -1.69 -1.36 -8.74
CA CYS A 50 -0.82 -0.20 -8.97
C CYS A 50 -0.91 0.35 -10.39
N LEU A 51 -1.41 -0.43 -11.35
CA LEU A 51 -1.58 0.05 -12.72
C LEU A 51 -2.72 1.04 -12.86
N SER A 52 -3.68 1.02 -11.94
CA SER A 52 -4.85 1.89 -11.99
C SER A 52 -4.99 2.79 -10.77
N ASP A 53 -4.14 2.64 -9.76
CA ASP A 53 -4.21 3.42 -8.53
C ASP A 53 -2.90 4.14 -8.29
N PRO A 54 -2.83 5.46 -8.55
CA PRO A 54 -1.59 6.21 -8.36
C PRO A 54 -1.17 6.37 -6.90
N SER A 55 -2.03 6.04 -5.94
CA SER A 55 -1.67 6.05 -4.52
C SER A 55 -0.77 4.90 -4.13
N VAL A 56 -0.66 3.86 -4.97
CA VAL A 56 0.22 2.72 -4.69
C VAL A 56 1.66 3.13 -5.00
N LEU A 57 2.49 3.23 -3.97
CA LEU A 57 3.87 3.68 -4.10
C LEU A 57 4.86 2.53 -4.22
N ALA A 58 4.48 1.34 -3.76
CA ALA A 58 5.34 0.17 -3.78
C ALA A 58 4.49 -1.08 -3.90
N LEU A 59 5.11 -2.13 -4.42
CA LEU A 59 4.51 -3.45 -4.47
C LEU A 59 5.46 -4.43 -3.81
N ALA A 60 4.96 -5.17 -2.82
CA ALA A 60 5.72 -6.21 -2.14
C ALA A 60 5.25 -7.57 -2.62
N THR A 61 6.18 -8.41 -3.02
CA THR A 61 5.87 -9.74 -3.55
C THR A 61 6.94 -10.75 -3.16
N ASP A 62 6.54 -12.00 -3.07
CA ASP A 62 7.45 -13.13 -2.90
C ASP A 62 7.85 -13.77 -4.23
N ALA A 63 7.27 -13.32 -5.34
CA ALA A 63 7.51 -13.90 -6.65
C ALA A 63 7.59 -12.81 -7.73
N PRO A 64 8.64 -11.96 -7.71
CA PRO A 64 8.71 -10.84 -8.64
C PRO A 64 8.78 -11.27 -10.11
N GLN A 65 9.33 -12.46 -10.38
CA GLN A 65 9.41 -12.99 -11.74
C GLN A 65 8.07 -13.47 -12.29
N GLN A 66 7.04 -13.56 -11.46
CA GLN A 66 5.72 -14.03 -11.86
C GLN A 66 4.69 -12.91 -12.01
N LEU A 67 5.11 -11.67 -11.86
CA LEU A 67 4.19 -10.54 -12.01
C LEU A 67 3.56 -10.58 -13.41
N PRO A 68 2.23 -10.35 -13.49
CA PRO A 68 1.54 -10.44 -14.79
C PRO A 68 1.89 -9.32 -15.77
N GLN A 69 2.41 -8.20 -15.25
CA GLN A 69 2.77 -7.05 -16.08
C GLN A 69 3.95 -6.33 -15.44
N PRO A 70 4.73 -5.56 -16.22
CA PRO A 70 5.80 -4.76 -15.68
C PRO A 70 5.25 -3.70 -14.71
N LEU A 71 6.01 -3.40 -13.65
CA LEU A 71 5.63 -2.34 -12.72
C LEU A 71 5.87 -0.97 -13.34
N PRO A 72 4.99 0.02 -13.05
CA PRO A 72 5.29 1.40 -13.40
C PRO A 72 6.60 1.86 -12.77
N ALA A 73 7.31 2.77 -13.44
CA ALA A 73 8.63 3.21 -13.00
C ALA A 73 8.62 3.84 -11.60
N GLN A 74 7.49 4.45 -11.22
CA GLN A 74 7.37 5.12 -9.91
C GLN A 74 7.02 4.18 -8.77
N VAL A 75 6.73 2.91 -9.06
CA VAL A 75 6.36 1.92 -8.03
C VAL A 75 7.59 1.12 -7.64
N ALA A 76 7.95 1.17 -6.35
CA ALA A 76 9.09 0.42 -5.83
C ALA A 76 8.75 -1.06 -5.70
N LEU A 77 9.72 -1.92 -5.96
CA LEU A 77 9.56 -3.36 -5.78
C LEU A 77 10.19 -3.76 -4.45
N LEU A 78 9.39 -4.39 -3.59
CA LEU A 78 9.81 -4.82 -2.26
C LEU A 78 9.65 -6.33 -2.12
N ASP A 79 10.45 -6.92 -1.24
CA ASP A 79 10.42 -8.36 -0.98
C ASP A 79 9.56 -8.65 0.24
N LEU A 80 8.48 -9.42 0.05
CA LEU A 80 7.60 -9.83 1.16
C LEU A 80 8.32 -10.65 2.22
N ASN A 81 9.41 -11.30 1.86
CA ASN A 81 10.18 -12.13 2.79
C ASN A 81 11.25 -11.35 3.54
N ALA A 82 11.32 -10.04 3.33
CA ALA A 82 12.30 -9.17 4.00
C ALA A 82 11.58 -7.99 4.67
N PRO A 83 10.86 -8.25 5.77
CA PRO A 83 10.08 -7.17 6.42
C PRO A 83 10.95 -6.00 6.87
N GLU A 84 12.20 -6.24 7.27
CA GLU A 84 13.11 -5.17 7.65
C GLU A 84 13.43 -4.24 6.47
N ALA A 85 13.49 -4.78 5.26
CA ALA A 85 13.68 -3.96 4.07
C ALA A 85 12.44 -3.12 3.74
N ILE A 86 11.25 -3.65 4.00
CA ILE A 86 10.01 -2.91 3.83
C ILE A 86 9.97 -1.74 4.81
N VAL A 87 10.31 -2.00 6.08
CA VAL A 87 10.35 -0.93 7.08
C VAL A 87 11.37 0.13 6.70
N ALA A 88 12.56 -0.29 6.25
CA ALA A 88 13.59 0.66 5.83
C ALA A 88 13.10 1.52 4.67
N TRP A 89 12.39 0.93 3.71
CA TRP A 89 11.81 1.68 2.61
C TRP A 89 10.78 2.69 3.11
N MET A 90 9.91 2.28 4.03
CA MET A 90 8.90 3.17 4.61
C MET A 90 9.54 4.38 5.29
N LEU A 91 10.57 4.13 6.09
CA LEU A 91 11.27 5.21 6.80
C LEU A 91 11.97 6.16 5.85
N ALA A 92 12.45 5.64 4.71
CA ALA A 92 13.15 6.47 3.72
C ALA A 92 12.23 7.39 2.93
N GLN A 93 10.91 7.14 2.93
CA GLN A 93 9.98 7.95 2.13
C GLN A 93 9.70 9.33 2.73
N GLY A 94 9.87 9.50 4.04
CA GLY A 94 9.68 10.78 4.69
C GLY A 94 8.28 11.32 4.45
N GLU A 95 8.19 12.51 3.84
CA GLU A 95 6.93 13.21 3.66
C GLU A 95 5.93 12.47 2.76
N ARG A 96 6.39 11.58 1.89
CA ARG A 96 5.49 10.85 1.00
C ARG A 96 4.50 9.98 1.78
N LEU A 97 4.86 9.55 2.99
CA LEU A 97 3.99 8.74 3.84
C LEU A 97 3.39 9.53 5.00
N GLN A 98 3.68 10.84 5.08
CA GLN A 98 3.14 11.66 6.13
C GLN A 98 1.64 11.86 5.90
N TYR A 99 0.84 11.58 6.93
CA TYR A 99 -0.59 11.78 6.84
C TYR A 99 -0.93 13.26 6.98
N VAL A 100 -1.66 13.77 6.00
CA VAL A 100 -2.20 15.13 6.03
C VAL A 100 -3.71 15.02 6.01
N PRO A 101 -4.41 15.41 7.10
CA PRO A 101 -5.85 15.33 7.12
C PRO A 101 -6.48 16.16 6.01
N PRO A 102 -7.60 15.74 5.43
CA PRO A 102 -8.29 16.54 4.44
C PRO A 102 -8.77 17.84 5.07
N LYS A 103 -8.71 18.91 4.28
CA LYS A 103 -9.21 20.20 4.74
C LYS A 103 -10.72 20.15 4.82
N THR A 104 -11.27 20.61 5.95
CA THR A 104 -12.72 20.78 6.06
C THR A 104 -13.14 22.06 5.35
N PRO A 105 -14.24 22.02 4.60
CA PRO A 105 -14.75 23.23 3.94
C PRO A 105 -15.21 24.28 4.95
#